data_b3427a8dd71722b58097a186f0b40269
#
_entry.id   b3427a8dd71722b58097a186f0b40269
#
_cell.length_a   1.000
_cell.length_b   1.000
_cell.length_c   1.000
_cell.angle_alpha   90.00
_cell.angle_beta   90.00
_cell.angle_gamma   90.00
#
_symmetry.space_group_name_H-M   'P 1'
#
loop_
_entity.id
_entity.type
_entity.pdbx_description
1 polymer ?
#
loop_
_entity_poly.entity_id
_entity_poly.type
_entity_poly.pdbx_seq_one_letter_code
_entity_poly.pdbx_strand_id
1 'polypeptide(L)'
;MTPEQIRHSLLSWYDAHARDLPWRTGPAAGQGGVRSDPYRVWLSEVMLQQTTVPHAAPYFLKFTARWPTVSDLAAAPDDEVMAAWAGLGYYARARNLLACARAVANEHGGVFPDTEAALRALPGLGPYTAAAVAAIAFDEATNVVDGNVERVMARLFAVETPLPAAKPELKALAAALVRDDRPGDWAQALMDLGATVCRPRSPLCDRCPLTGACAGLATGAPETYPRKSAKAARPRRHGVAYILTRGEAVALVRRPPKGLLGGMLGLPTSDWRAAPWSDEEARADAPVQARWRSAGEVEHVFTHFSLTLRLLRAEGEAEGVIWTARRDIEALPSVFLKAVRAGLSNLL
;
A
#
# COMPACT_ATOMS: atom_id res chain seq x y z
N MET A 1 -33.02 11.35 4.94
CA MET A 1 -32.50 11.05 6.30
C MET A 1 -31.60 12.20 6.74
N THR A 2 -31.67 12.60 8.02
CA THR A 2 -30.73 13.57 8.58
C THR A 2 -29.35 12.93 8.82
N PRO A 3 -28.28 13.71 9.06
CA PRO A 3 -26.97 13.18 9.44
C PRO A 3 -27.01 12.20 10.62
N GLU A 4 -27.82 12.50 11.65
CA GLU A 4 -28.02 11.65 12.81
C GLU A 4 -28.69 10.32 12.44
N GLN A 5 -29.68 10.34 11.57
CA GLN A 5 -30.36 9.13 11.08
C GLN A 5 -29.40 8.26 10.25
N ILE A 6 -28.55 8.88 9.42
CA ILE A 6 -27.51 8.17 8.65
C ILE A 6 -26.53 7.46 9.60
N ARG A 7 -26.05 8.18 10.61
CA ARG A 7 -25.15 7.61 11.62
C ARG A 7 -25.81 6.48 12.39
N HIS A 8 -26.99 6.69 12.91
CA HIS A 8 -27.70 5.67 13.67
C HIS A 8 -27.92 4.40 12.85
N SER A 9 -28.39 4.53 11.61
CA SER A 9 -28.62 3.38 10.72
C SER A 9 -27.33 2.61 10.44
N LEU A 10 -26.21 3.31 10.19
CA LEU A 10 -24.94 2.67 9.90
C LEU A 10 -24.32 2.02 11.13
N LEU A 11 -24.34 2.67 12.30
CA LEU A 11 -23.80 2.11 13.54
C LEU A 11 -24.62 0.90 14.01
N SER A 12 -25.97 0.95 13.93
CA SER A 12 -26.82 -0.20 14.23
C SER A 12 -26.53 -1.39 13.31
N TRP A 13 -26.27 -1.13 12.02
CA TRP A 13 -25.84 -2.16 11.08
C TRP A 13 -24.46 -2.72 11.47
N TYR A 14 -23.52 -1.87 11.83
CA TYR A 14 -22.17 -2.25 12.23
C TYR A 14 -22.15 -3.13 13.46
N ASP A 15 -23.01 -2.82 14.46
CA ASP A 15 -23.14 -3.63 15.67
C ASP A 15 -23.48 -5.11 15.37
N ALA A 16 -24.25 -5.36 14.29
CA ALA A 16 -24.66 -6.70 13.88
C ALA A 16 -23.78 -7.34 12.80
N HIS A 17 -22.99 -6.55 12.06
CA HIS A 17 -22.31 -7.02 10.85
C HIS A 17 -20.81 -6.65 10.78
N ALA A 18 -20.23 -6.15 11.88
CA ALA A 18 -18.81 -5.84 11.95
C ALA A 18 -17.96 -7.05 11.53
N ARG A 19 -16.95 -6.82 10.69
CA ARG A 19 -16.03 -7.88 10.30
C ARG A 19 -15.18 -8.31 11.49
N ASP A 20 -15.10 -9.62 11.71
CA ASP A 20 -14.13 -10.19 12.63
C ASP A 20 -12.73 -10.22 11.99
N LEU A 21 -11.83 -9.37 12.49
CA LEU A 21 -10.47 -9.21 11.97
C LEU A 21 -9.48 -9.24 13.14
N PRO A 22 -8.29 -9.87 12.96
CA PRO A 22 -7.36 -10.11 14.06
C PRO A 22 -6.82 -8.86 14.75
N TRP A 23 -7.00 -7.69 14.17
CA TRP A 23 -6.56 -6.40 14.71
C TRP A 23 -7.70 -5.55 15.27
N ARG A 24 -8.93 -6.07 15.32
CA ARG A 24 -10.11 -5.32 15.76
C ARG A 24 -10.59 -5.73 17.13
N THR A 25 -11.03 -4.74 17.86
CA THR A 25 -11.95 -4.92 18.99
C THR A 25 -13.37 -4.80 18.43
N GLY A 26 -14.19 -5.82 18.63
CA GLY A 26 -15.57 -5.79 18.13
C GLY A 26 -16.43 -4.72 18.84
N PRO A 27 -17.54 -4.24 18.20
CA PRO A 27 -18.34 -3.14 18.73
C PRO A 27 -18.95 -3.45 20.11
N ALA A 28 -19.33 -4.67 20.40
CA ALA A 28 -19.85 -5.08 21.72
C ALA A 28 -18.80 -4.91 22.83
N ALA A 29 -17.53 -5.31 22.56
CA ALA A 29 -16.44 -5.14 23.52
C ALA A 29 -16.06 -3.66 23.65
N GLY A 30 -16.06 -2.88 22.56
CA GLY A 30 -15.84 -1.43 22.58
C GLY A 30 -16.86 -0.68 23.42
N GLN A 31 -18.15 -1.00 23.26
CA GLN A 31 -19.22 -0.45 24.10
C GLN A 31 -19.09 -0.89 25.57
N GLY A 32 -18.49 -2.05 25.83
CA GLY A 32 -18.10 -2.50 27.17
C GLY A 32 -16.86 -1.82 27.74
N GLY A 33 -16.28 -0.82 27.06
CA GLY A 33 -15.10 -0.06 27.51
C GLY A 33 -13.75 -0.67 27.14
N VAL A 34 -13.72 -1.73 26.34
CA VAL A 34 -12.46 -2.32 25.86
C VAL A 34 -11.94 -1.51 24.67
N ARG A 35 -10.82 -0.83 24.85
CA ARG A 35 -10.17 -0.08 23.77
C ARG A 35 -9.34 -0.97 22.87
N SER A 36 -9.29 -0.62 21.60
CA SER A 36 -8.39 -1.26 20.63
C SER A 36 -6.93 -0.91 20.96
N ASP A 37 -6.05 -1.90 20.88
CA ASP A 37 -4.61 -1.70 21.07
C ASP A 37 -4.04 -0.82 19.94
N PRO A 38 -3.47 0.37 20.24
CA PRO A 38 -2.93 1.28 19.25
C PRO A 38 -1.84 0.66 18.37
N TYR A 39 -0.99 -0.20 18.91
CA TYR A 39 0.04 -0.92 18.15
C TYR A 39 -0.58 -1.83 17.10
N ARG A 40 -1.62 -2.59 17.47
CA ARG A 40 -2.32 -3.50 16.55
C ARG A 40 -3.08 -2.76 15.47
N VAL A 41 -3.76 -1.65 15.83
CA VAL A 41 -4.45 -0.78 14.88
C VAL A 41 -3.47 -0.20 13.88
N TRP A 42 -2.41 0.46 14.36
CA TRP A 42 -1.39 1.06 13.52
C TRP A 42 -0.72 0.05 12.57
N LEU A 43 -0.30 -1.10 13.09
CA LEU A 43 0.34 -2.16 12.32
C LEU A 43 -0.56 -2.64 11.18
N SER A 44 -1.85 -2.85 11.47
CA SER A 44 -2.84 -3.28 10.47
C SER A 44 -3.05 -2.22 9.38
N GLU A 45 -3.16 -0.95 9.77
CA GLU A 45 -3.35 0.17 8.83
C GLU A 45 -2.17 0.31 7.88
N VAL A 46 -0.93 0.12 8.37
CA VAL A 46 0.26 0.12 7.52
C VAL A 46 0.29 -1.11 6.60
N MET A 47 -0.03 -2.30 7.10
CA MET A 47 -0.02 -3.53 6.29
C MET A 47 -1.10 -3.54 5.21
N LEU A 48 -2.25 -2.92 5.48
CA LEU A 48 -3.38 -2.85 4.55
C LEU A 48 -3.21 -1.81 3.43
N GLN A 49 -2.21 -0.94 3.52
CA GLN A 49 -1.93 -0.02 2.41
C GLN A 49 -1.60 -0.81 1.14
N GLN A 50 -2.44 -0.66 0.11
CA GLN A 50 -2.31 -1.32 -1.20
C GLN A 50 -2.26 -2.88 -1.11
N THR A 51 -2.86 -3.45 -0.08
CA THR A 51 -2.91 -4.89 0.16
C THR A 51 -4.33 -5.29 0.58
N THR A 52 -4.73 -6.52 0.29
CA THR A 52 -6.04 -7.06 0.69
C THR A 52 -5.98 -7.69 2.09
N VAL A 53 -7.12 -7.73 2.78
CA VAL A 53 -7.24 -8.38 4.11
C VAL A 53 -6.76 -9.83 4.10
N PRO A 54 -7.17 -10.71 3.16
CA PRO A 54 -6.68 -12.08 3.14
C PRO A 54 -5.17 -12.22 2.99
N HIS A 55 -4.54 -11.26 2.29
CA HIS A 55 -3.09 -11.27 2.12
C HIS A 55 -2.34 -10.70 3.33
N ALA A 56 -2.87 -9.65 3.97
CA ALA A 56 -2.24 -9.00 5.12
C ALA A 56 -2.39 -9.78 6.44
N ALA A 57 -3.52 -10.45 6.66
CA ALA A 57 -3.83 -11.09 7.94
C ALA A 57 -2.78 -12.12 8.41
N PRO A 58 -2.26 -13.03 7.57
CA PRO A 58 -1.20 -13.95 7.99
C PRO A 58 0.09 -13.23 8.42
N TYR A 59 0.44 -12.13 7.76
CA TYR A 59 1.61 -11.31 8.13
C TYR A 59 1.39 -10.60 9.45
N PHE A 60 0.21 -10.03 9.65
CA PHE A 60 -0.16 -9.39 10.91
C PHE A 60 -0.03 -10.35 12.09
N LEU A 61 -0.57 -11.56 11.98
CA LEU A 61 -0.46 -12.59 13.02
C LEU A 61 0.99 -12.99 13.27
N LYS A 62 1.80 -13.16 12.22
CA LYS A 62 3.22 -13.45 12.32
C LYS A 62 3.99 -12.33 13.02
N PHE A 63 3.71 -11.08 12.68
CA PHE A 63 4.37 -9.92 13.28
C PHE A 63 4.01 -9.76 14.75
N THR A 64 2.74 -9.85 15.12
CA THR A 64 2.28 -9.70 16.50
C THR A 64 2.67 -10.89 17.39
N ALA A 65 2.87 -12.09 16.81
CA ALA A 65 3.45 -13.22 17.54
C ALA A 65 4.96 -13.06 17.79
N ARG A 66 5.69 -12.48 16.82
CA ARG A 66 7.14 -12.29 16.94
C ARG A 66 7.53 -11.05 17.73
N TRP A 67 6.80 -9.99 17.55
CA TRP A 67 6.97 -8.68 18.20
C TRP A 67 5.65 -8.22 18.81
N PRO A 68 5.33 -8.68 20.03
CA PRO A 68 4.03 -8.43 20.67
C PRO A 68 3.76 -6.96 20.96
N THR A 69 4.81 -6.15 21.16
CA THR A 69 4.71 -4.72 21.45
C THR A 69 5.47 -3.88 20.42
N VAL A 70 5.17 -2.58 20.37
CA VAL A 70 5.92 -1.64 19.52
C VAL A 70 7.41 -1.56 19.92
N SER A 71 7.72 -1.73 21.20
CA SER A 71 9.10 -1.74 21.71
C SER A 71 9.86 -2.98 21.25
N ASP A 72 9.23 -4.15 21.22
CA ASP A 72 9.82 -5.36 20.66
C ASP A 72 10.14 -5.19 19.18
N LEU A 73 9.22 -4.60 18.41
CA LEU A 73 9.44 -4.31 17.00
C LEU A 73 10.55 -3.27 16.80
N ALA A 74 10.61 -2.25 17.65
CA ALA A 74 11.64 -1.20 17.59
C ALA A 74 13.06 -1.76 17.82
N ALA A 75 13.20 -2.74 18.72
CA ALA A 75 14.46 -3.41 19.05
C ALA A 75 14.90 -4.43 17.99
N ALA A 76 14.00 -4.82 17.07
CA ALA A 76 14.30 -5.83 16.07
C ALA A 76 15.37 -5.36 15.06
N PRO A 77 16.28 -6.26 14.61
CA PRO A 77 17.19 -5.99 13.51
C PRO A 77 16.46 -5.69 12.21
N ASP A 78 16.99 -4.73 11.42
CA ASP A 78 16.38 -4.30 10.17
C ASP A 78 16.17 -5.47 9.19
N ASP A 79 17.15 -6.34 9.06
CA ASP A 79 17.13 -7.50 8.16
C ASP A 79 16.05 -8.51 8.54
N GLU A 80 15.81 -8.73 9.83
CA GLU A 80 14.75 -9.61 10.31
C GLU A 80 13.35 -9.07 9.99
N VAL A 81 13.14 -7.76 10.19
CA VAL A 81 11.86 -7.10 9.85
C VAL A 81 11.63 -7.12 8.34
N MET A 82 12.69 -6.83 7.55
CA MET A 82 12.62 -6.89 6.09
C MET A 82 12.33 -8.30 5.58
N ALA A 83 12.94 -9.32 6.16
CA ALA A 83 12.68 -10.72 5.83
C ALA A 83 11.24 -11.14 6.19
N ALA A 84 10.74 -10.72 7.35
CA ALA A 84 9.35 -10.98 7.76
C ALA A 84 8.31 -10.26 6.89
N TRP A 85 8.68 -9.10 6.30
CA TRP A 85 7.83 -8.33 5.39
C TRP A 85 7.83 -8.86 3.95
N ALA A 86 8.78 -9.74 3.61
CA ALA A 86 8.92 -10.27 2.25
C ALA A 86 7.61 -10.89 1.75
N GLY A 87 7.14 -10.44 0.56
CA GLY A 87 5.85 -10.83 -0.02
C GLY A 87 4.74 -9.78 0.12
N LEU A 88 4.77 -8.88 1.12
CA LEU A 88 3.81 -7.76 1.20
C LEU A 88 4.07 -6.65 0.17
N GLY A 89 5.28 -6.60 -0.39
CA GLY A 89 5.68 -5.57 -1.34
C GLY A 89 5.84 -4.18 -0.73
N TYR A 90 6.21 -3.18 -1.58
CA TYR A 90 6.35 -1.79 -1.17
C TYR A 90 7.23 -1.62 0.09
N TYR A 91 8.46 -2.10 0.04
CA TYR A 91 9.39 -2.16 1.18
C TYR A 91 9.68 -0.82 1.87
N ALA A 92 9.37 0.31 1.22
CA ALA A 92 9.40 1.62 1.89
C ALA A 92 8.45 1.67 3.10
N ARG A 93 7.32 0.93 3.05
CA ARG A 93 6.40 0.83 4.19
C ARG A 93 7.06 0.11 5.37
N ALA A 94 7.78 -0.98 5.12
CA ALA A 94 8.49 -1.70 6.19
C ALA A 94 9.57 -0.84 6.85
N ARG A 95 10.33 -0.07 6.05
CA ARG A 95 11.32 0.88 6.60
C ARG A 95 10.66 1.98 7.44
N ASN A 96 9.58 2.55 6.96
CA ASN A 96 8.82 3.56 7.68
C ASN A 96 8.15 2.98 8.93
N LEU A 97 7.65 1.75 8.86
CA LEU A 97 7.11 1.01 10.01
C LEU A 97 8.16 0.90 11.11
N LEU A 98 9.37 0.45 10.78
CA LEU A 98 10.45 0.31 11.75
C LEU A 98 10.94 1.65 12.29
N ALA A 99 11.05 2.67 11.45
CA ALA A 99 11.36 4.03 11.88
C ALA A 99 10.31 4.60 12.84
N CYS A 100 9.02 4.38 12.56
CA CYS A 100 7.92 4.76 13.44
C CYS A 100 7.97 4.02 14.78
N ALA A 101 8.16 2.70 14.76
CA ALA A 101 8.28 1.90 15.98
C ALA A 101 9.41 2.43 16.89
N ARG A 102 10.57 2.75 16.30
CA ARG A 102 11.70 3.33 17.03
C ARG A 102 11.42 4.72 17.58
N ALA A 103 10.71 5.58 16.83
CA ALA A 103 10.29 6.88 17.34
C ALA A 103 9.34 6.73 18.53
N VAL A 104 8.33 5.84 18.44
CA VAL A 104 7.40 5.58 19.55
C VAL A 104 8.14 5.02 20.77
N ALA A 105 9.06 4.07 20.58
CA ALA A 105 9.80 3.49 21.70
C ALA A 105 10.76 4.50 22.36
N ASN A 106 11.50 5.28 21.57
CA ASN A 106 12.60 6.12 22.08
C ASN A 106 12.14 7.50 22.53
N GLU A 107 11.12 8.07 21.87
CA GLU A 107 10.68 9.45 22.09
C GLU A 107 9.37 9.51 22.92
N HIS A 108 8.58 8.41 22.89
CA HIS A 108 7.29 8.33 23.56
C HIS A 108 7.21 7.16 24.57
N GLY A 109 8.34 6.56 24.98
CA GLY A 109 8.38 5.52 25.98
C GLY A 109 7.58 4.25 25.64
N GLY A 110 7.40 3.96 24.35
CA GLY A 110 6.62 2.81 23.87
C GLY A 110 5.10 3.02 23.86
N VAL A 111 4.63 4.24 24.09
CA VAL A 111 3.20 4.61 24.07
C VAL A 111 2.91 5.49 22.87
N PHE A 112 1.92 5.10 22.04
CA PHE A 112 1.50 5.92 20.91
C PHE A 112 0.84 7.22 21.42
N PRO A 113 1.13 8.38 20.78
CA PRO A 113 0.36 9.61 21.00
C PRO A 113 -1.13 9.37 20.68
N ASP A 114 -2.00 10.04 21.41
CA ASP A 114 -3.45 9.83 21.38
C ASP A 114 -4.22 10.80 20.47
N THR A 115 -3.54 11.75 19.82
CA THR A 115 -4.17 12.71 18.90
C THR A 115 -3.70 12.53 17.45
N GLU A 116 -4.58 12.82 16.48
CA GLU A 116 -4.23 12.81 15.06
C GLU A 116 -3.01 13.71 14.78
N ALA A 117 -2.98 14.90 15.39
CA ALA A 117 -1.91 15.86 15.18
C ALA A 117 -0.54 15.30 15.61
N ALA A 118 -0.46 14.67 16.78
CA ALA A 118 0.77 14.09 17.30
C ALA A 118 1.15 12.80 16.54
N LEU A 119 0.19 11.96 16.18
CA LEU A 119 0.41 10.77 15.35
C LEU A 119 0.97 11.13 13.97
N ARG A 120 0.55 12.23 13.37
CA ARG A 120 1.07 12.71 12.08
C ARG A 120 2.53 13.14 12.11
N ALA A 121 3.08 13.44 13.28
CA ALA A 121 4.50 13.76 13.44
C ALA A 121 5.39 12.50 13.36
N LEU A 122 4.84 11.31 13.56
CA LEU A 122 5.58 10.06 13.52
C LEU A 122 6.00 9.68 12.09
N PRO A 123 7.16 9.06 11.91
CA PRO A 123 7.65 8.62 10.60
C PRO A 123 6.66 7.75 9.85
N GLY A 124 6.33 8.11 8.62
CA GLY A 124 5.48 7.30 7.73
C GLY A 124 3.99 7.32 8.01
N LEU A 125 3.52 8.04 9.03
CA LEU A 125 2.09 8.25 9.26
C LEU A 125 1.57 9.44 8.44
N GLY A 126 0.85 9.11 7.38
CA GLY A 126 0.13 10.12 6.60
C GLY A 126 -1.20 10.51 7.26
N PRO A 127 -1.90 11.53 6.71
CA PRO A 127 -3.16 12.02 7.26
C PRO A 127 -4.21 10.93 7.49
N TYR A 128 -4.33 9.97 6.57
CA TYR A 128 -5.27 8.86 6.70
C TYR A 128 -4.92 7.94 7.89
N THR A 129 -3.66 7.45 7.94
CA THR A 129 -3.27 6.49 8.98
C THR A 129 -3.33 7.12 10.36
N ALA A 130 -2.92 8.38 10.51
CA ALA A 130 -3.01 9.10 11.77
C ALA A 130 -4.47 9.25 12.22
N ALA A 131 -5.37 9.69 11.34
CA ALA A 131 -6.79 9.81 11.64
C ALA A 131 -7.41 8.44 11.99
N ALA A 132 -7.07 7.35 11.28
CA ALA A 132 -7.59 6.03 11.57
C ALA A 132 -7.15 5.52 12.95
N VAL A 133 -5.86 5.68 13.29
CA VAL A 133 -5.34 5.28 14.61
C VAL A 133 -5.99 6.13 15.72
N ALA A 134 -6.09 7.45 15.54
CA ALA A 134 -6.71 8.36 16.50
C ALA A 134 -8.18 8.00 16.76
N ALA A 135 -8.97 7.76 15.72
CA ALA A 135 -10.36 7.35 15.87
C ALA A 135 -10.52 5.98 16.51
N ILE A 136 -9.79 4.97 16.01
CA ILE A 136 -10.05 3.56 16.37
C ILE A 136 -9.45 3.18 17.73
N ALA A 137 -8.26 3.72 18.05
CA ALA A 137 -7.57 3.37 19.29
C ALA A 137 -7.80 4.35 20.43
N PHE A 138 -8.13 5.61 20.12
CA PHE A 138 -8.20 6.67 21.12
C PHE A 138 -9.56 7.40 21.19
N ASP A 139 -10.52 7.01 20.35
CA ASP A 139 -11.84 7.63 20.25
C ASP A 139 -11.79 9.14 19.94
N GLU A 140 -10.76 9.63 19.26
CA GLU A 140 -10.73 10.99 18.75
C GLU A 140 -11.66 11.13 17.55
N ALA A 141 -12.51 12.15 17.55
CA ALA A 141 -13.45 12.42 16.46
C ALA A 141 -12.72 12.94 15.21
N THR A 142 -12.06 12.06 14.48
CA THR A 142 -11.28 12.37 13.28
C THR A 142 -11.99 11.94 12.01
N ASN A 143 -11.65 12.59 10.89
CA ASN A 143 -12.24 12.30 9.59
C ASN A 143 -11.44 11.23 8.81
N VAL A 144 -11.79 9.98 9.00
CA VAL A 144 -11.13 8.84 8.36
C VAL A 144 -11.71 8.58 6.97
N VAL A 145 -10.94 8.88 5.92
CA VAL A 145 -11.39 8.75 4.53
C VAL A 145 -10.39 7.95 3.70
N ASP A 146 -10.71 6.69 3.45
CA ASP A 146 -10.03 5.80 2.50
C ASP A 146 -10.79 5.71 1.16
N GLY A 147 -10.32 4.89 0.24
CA GLY A 147 -11.00 4.66 -1.04
C GLY A 147 -12.38 4.01 -0.91
N ASN A 148 -12.68 3.29 0.18
CA ASN A 148 -14.01 2.76 0.46
C ASN A 148 -14.94 3.88 0.89
N VAL A 149 -14.49 4.72 1.82
CA VAL A 149 -15.25 5.87 2.31
C VAL A 149 -15.46 6.89 1.19
N GLU A 150 -14.44 7.20 0.37
CA GLU A 150 -14.60 8.03 -0.84
C GLU A 150 -15.75 7.52 -1.73
N ARG A 151 -15.83 6.20 -1.94
CA ARG A 151 -16.90 5.60 -2.76
C ARG A 151 -18.26 5.65 -2.09
N VAL A 152 -18.33 5.37 -0.78
CA VAL A 152 -19.59 5.48 -0.01
C VAL A 152 -20.10 6.90 -0.05
N MET A 153 -19.27 7.90 0.23
CA MET A 153 -19.67 9.32 0.18
C MET A 153 -20.08 9.74 -1.23
N ALA A 154 -19.31 9.36 -2.26
CA ALA A 154 -19.65 9.68 -3.64
C ALA A 154 -21.04 9.15 -4.04
N ARG A 155 -21.41 7.95 -3.59
CA ARG A 155 -22.72 7.36 -3.85
C ARG A 155 -23.82 7.94 -2.96
N LEU A 156 -23.56 8.08 -1.67
CA LEU A 156 -24.54 8.60 -0.72
C LEU A 156 -25.05 9.98 -1.14
N PHE A 157 -24.14 10.84 -1.63
CA PHE A 157 -24.46 12.23 -2.03
C PHE A 157 -24.50 12.46 -3.55
N ALA A 158 -24.38 11.42 -4.37
CA ALA A 158 -24.35 11.48 -5.84
C ALA A 158 -23.38 12.54 -6.38
N VAL A 159 -22.12 12.53 -5.88
CA VAL A 159 -21.09 13.52 -6.26
C VAL A 159 -20.70 13.37 -7.72
N GLU A 160 -20.99 14.39 -8.52
CA GLU A 160 -20.75 14.39 -9.98
C GLU A 160 -19.31 14.78 -10.35
N THR A 161 -18.59 15.47 -9.45
CA THR A 161 -17.18 15.84 -9.65
C THR A 161 -16.33 14.57 -9.80
N PRO A 162 -15.53 14.44 -10.88
CA PRO A 162 -14.71 13.25 -11.06
C PRO A 162 -13.51 13.19 -10.10
N LEU A 163 -13.10 11.97 -9.71
CA LEU A 163 -11.82 11.75 -9.05
C LEU A 163 -10.66 12.05 -10.05
N PRO A 164 -9.55 12.67 -9.59
CA PRO A 164 -9.23 12.99 -8.19
C PRO A 164 -9.76 14.33 -7.68
N ALA A 165 -10.37 15.16 -8.54
CA ALA A 165 -10.84 16.52 -8.18
C ALA A 165 -11.91 16.51 -7.07
N ALA A 166 -12.74 15.47 -7.00
CA ALA A 166 -13.76 15.30 -5.96
C ALA A 166 -13.20 15.08 -4.53
N LYS A 167 -11.93 14.76 -4.35
CA LYS A 167 -11.42 14.38 -3.02
C LYS A 167 -11.65 15.39 -1.91
N PRO A 168 -11.47 16.72 -2.12
CA PRO A 168 -11.79 17.71 -1.09
C PRO A 168 -13.29 17.72 -0.73
N GLU A 169 -14.17 17.64 -1.71
CA GLU A 169 -15.63 17.58 -1.53
C GLU A 169 -16.05 16.33 -0.75
N LEU A 170 -15.54 15.16 -1.14
CA LEU A 170 -15.83 13.89 -0.45
C LEU A 170 -15.34 13.90 1.01
N LYS A 171 -14.20 14.51 1.27
CA LYS A 171 -13.70 14.70 2.63
C LYS A 171 -14.58 15.63 3.45
N ALA A 172 -15.06 16.72 2.87
CA ALA A 172 -15.97 17.65 3.55
C ALA A 172 -17.31 16.98 3.87
N LEU A 173 -17.88 16.19 2.96
CA LEU A 173 -19.10 15.43 3.18
C LEU A 173 -18.92 14.37 4.29
N ALA A 174 -17.79 13.67 4.30
CA ALA A 174 -17.48 12.71 5.36
C ALA A 174 -17.32 13.41 6.71
N ALA A 175 -16.60 14.54 6.76
CA ALA A 175 -16.38 15.32 7.97
C ALA A 175 -17.70 15.81 8.61
N ALA A 176 -18.67 16.20 7.81
CA ALA A 176 -20.00 16.62 8.28
C ALA A 176 -20.76 15.53 9.03
N LEU A 177 -20.36 14.27 8.88
CA LEU A 177 -20.96 13.11 9.54
C LEU A 177 -20.16 12.63 10.76
N VAL A 178 -18.99 13.18 11.04
CA VAL A 178 -18.18 12.82 12.22
C VAL A 178 -18.81 13.42 13.48
N ARG A 179 -18.80 12.66 14.58
CA ARG A 179 -19.26 13.07 15.91
C ARG A 179 -18.35 12.45 16.97
N ASP A 180 -18.45 12.93 18.21
CA ASP A 180 -17.67 12.46 19.35
C ASP A 180 -18.15 11.10 19.89
N ASP A 181 -19.40 10.70 19.56
CA ASP A 181 -19.93 9.41 19.94
C ASP A 181 -19.40 8.30 19.00
N ARG A 182 -18.72 7.32 19.55
CA ARG A 182 -18.24 6.13 18.83
C ARG A 182 -17.46 6.43 17.53
N PRO A 183 -16.46 7.33 17.53
CA PRO A 183 -15.78 7.72 16.29
C PRO A 183 -14.97 6.58 15.65
N GLY A 184 -14.40 5.70 16.47
CA GLY A 184 -13.70 4.50 15.98
C GLY A 184 -14.64 3.50 15.30
N ASP A 185 -15.81 3.27 15.88
CA ASP A 185 -16.84 2.42 15.28
C ASP A 185 -17.40 3.03 13.98
N TRP A 186 -17.60 4.36 13.97
CA TRP A 186 -18.04 5.07 12.76
C TRP A 186 -17.07 4.90 11.59
N ALA A 187 -15.77 5.08 11.84
CA ALA A 187 -14.74 4.90 10.84
C ALA A 187 -14.72 3.45 10.30
N GLN A 188 -14.75 2.48 11.20
CA GLN A 188 -14.75 1.06 10.84
C GLN A 188 -16.04 0.65 10.12
N ALA A 189 -17.20 1.17 10.52
CA ALA A 189 -18.50 0.93 9.89
C ALA A 189 -18.51 1.39 8.43
N LEU A 190 -17.99 2.58 8.13
CA LEU A 190 -17.86 3.09 6.76
C LEU A 190 -16.93 2.21 5.90
N MET A 191 -15.79 1.81 6.45
CA MET A 191 -14.85 0.90 5.77
C MET A 191 -15.51 -0.46 5.49
N ASP A 192 -16.24 -1.02 6.46
CA ASP A 192 -16.91 -2.30 6.31
C ASP A 192 -18.07 -2.24 5.31
N LEU A 193 -18.88 -1.20 5.38
CA LEU A 193 -19.94 -0.97 4.40
C LEU A 193 -19.35 -0.92 2.99
N GLY A 194 -18.26 -0.16 2.81
CA GLY A 194 -17.58 -0.06 1.52
C GLY A 194 -16.99 -1.38 1.06
N ALA A 195 -16.42 -2.17 1.95
CA ALA A 195 -15.77 -3.42 1.60
C ALA A 195 -16.77 -4.55 1.29
N THR A 196 -17.91 -4.62 1.99
CA THR A 196 -18.83 -5.77 1.95
C THR A 196 -20.13 -5.52 1.19
N VAL A 197 -20.71 -4.34 1.33
CA VAL A 197 -22.03 -3.97 0.79
C VAL A 197 -21.88 -3.00 -0.38
N CYS A 198 -21.34 -1.80 -0.14
CA CYS A 198 -21.19 -0.76 -1.15
C CYS A 198 -19.94 -1.02 -2.04
N ARG A 199 -19.84 -2.22 -2.60
CA ARG A 199 -18.71 -2.71 -3.40
C ARG A 199 -18.50 -1.88 -4.67
N PRO A 200 -17.29 -1.87 -5.26
CA PRO A 200 -17.03 -1.16 -6.52
C PRO A 200 -17.93 -1.59 -7.67
N ARG A 201 -18.16 -2.90 -7.79
CA ARG A 201 -19.04 -3.51 -8.80
C ARG A 201 -20.13 -4.31 -8.09
N SER A 202 -21.32 -4.33 -8.66
CA SER A 202 -22.50 -5.02 -8.13
C SER A 202 -22.70 -4.74 -6.62
N PRO A 203 -22.92 -3.48 -6.21
CA PRO A 203 -23.18 -3.16 -4.82
C PRO A 203 -24.47 -3.82 -4.36
N LEU A 204 -24.50 -4.30 -3.11
CA LEU A 204 -25.63 -4.97 -2.50
C LEU A 204 -26.58 -3.92 -1.88
N CYS A 205 -27.21 -3.10 -2.71
CA CYS A 205 -28.02 -1.97 -2.25
C CYS A 205 -29.27 -2.40 -1.46
N ASP A 206 -29.78 -3.58 -1.72
CA ASP A 206 -30.87 -4.25 -0.99
C ASP A 206 -30.52 -4.57 0.48
N ARG A 207 -29.23 -4.70 0.80
CA ARG A 207 -28.70 -4.95 2.15
C ARG A 207 -28.08 -3.72 2.79
N CYS A 208 -28.14 -2.57 2.12
CA CYS A 208 -27.46 -1.38 2.59
C CYS A 208 -28.31 -0.62 3.64
N PRO A 209 -27.79 -0.33 4.84
CA PRO A 209 -28.52 0.41 5.85
C PRO A 209 -28.82 1.86 5.46
N LEU A 210 -28.17 2.37 4.41
CA LEU A 210 -28.28 3.74 3.93
C LEU A 210 -29.14 3.87 2.65
N THR A 211 -29.85 2.83 2.26
CA THR A 211 -30.65 2.79 1.01
C THR A 211 -31.62 3.99 0.94
N GLY A 212 -32.30 4.31 2.03
CA GLY A 212 -33.29 5.41 2.08
C GLY A 212 -32.68 6.82 2.02
N ALA A 213 -31.35 6.96 2.13
CA ALA A 213 -30.63 8.23 2.05
C ALA A 213 -29.75 8.34 0.79
N CYS A 214 -29.57 7.25 0.05
CA CYS A 214 -28.57 7.18 -1.00
C CYS A 214 -29.04 7.85 -2.29
N ALA A 215 -28.57 9.08 -2.53
CA ALA A 215 -28.87 9.82 -3.76
C ALA A 215 -28.35 9.09 -5.02
N GLY A 216 -27.17 8.46 -4.94
CA GLY A 216 -26.62 7.69 -6.05
C GLY A 216 -27.47 6.46 -6.43
N LEU A 217 -28.14 5.83 -5.45
CA LEU A 217 -29.11 4.75 -5.74
C LEU A 217 -30.35 5.31 -6.44
N ALA A 218 -30.82 6.48 -6.00
CA ALA A 218 -31.99 7.13 -6.62
C ALA A 218 -31.78 7.49 -8.10
N THR A 219 -30.51 7.62 -8.56
CA THR A 219 -30.23 7.80 -10.00
C THR A 219 -30.41 6.52 -10.82
N GLY A 220 -30.63 5.36 -10.20
CA GLY A 220 -30.68 4.06 -10.87
C GLY A 220 -29.33 3.48 -11.29
N ALA A 221 -28.23 4.22 -11.11
CA ALA A 221 -26.92 3.82 -11.58
C ALA A 221 -25.78 4.06 -10.54
N PRO A 222 -25.89 3.50 -9.31
CA PRO A 222 -24.93 3.76 -8.23
C PRO A 222 -23.50 3.38 -8.58
N GLU A 223 -23.29 2.42 -9.48
CA GLU A 223 -21.94 1.99 -9.89
C GLU A 223 -21.16 3.06 -10.66
N THR A 224 -21.85 4.05 -11.23
CA THR A 224 -21.20 5.15 -11.95
C THR A 224 -20.48 6.13 -11.01
N TYR A 225 -20.70 6.02 -9.70
CA TYR A 225 -20.02 6.78 -8.66
C TYR A 225 -18.98 5.94 -7.91
N PRO A 226 -17.82 6.54 -7.55
CA PRO A 226 -17.38 7.89 -7.89
C PRO A 226 -17.09 8.04 -9.38
N ARG A 227 -17.44 9.20 -9.96
CA ARG A 227 -17.04 9.58 -11.32
C ARG A 227 -15.52 9.55 -11.43
N LYS A 228 -14.99 9.20 -12.58
CA LYS A 228 -13.54 9.13 -12.83
C LYS A 228 -13.21 9.93 -14.08
N SER A 229 -12.19 10.78 -13.99
CA SER A 229 -11.61 11.39 -15.18
C SER A 229 -11.01 10.30 -16.09
N ALA A 230 -11.03 10.55 -17.39
CA ALA A 230 -10.33 9.69 -18.33
C ALA A 230 -8.85 9.56 -17.88
N LYS A 231 -8.36 8.32 -17.82
CA LYS A 231 -6.94 8.11 -17.50
C LYS A 231 -6.08 8.68 -18.61
N ALA A 232 -5.21 9.63 -18.27
CA ALA A 232 -4.14 10.00 -19.19
C ALA A 232 -3.33 8.76 -19.58
N ALA A 233 -2.90 8.70 -20.83
CA ALA A 233 -2.02 7.64 -21.28
C ALA A 233 -0.74 7.65 -20.42
N ARG A 234 -0.36 6.47 -19.90
CA ARG A 234 0.86 6.38 -19.10
C ARG A 234 2.07 6.67 -19.98
N PRO A 235 2.99 7.53 -19.53
CA PRO A 235 4.24 7.73 -20.24
C PRO A 235 4.96 6.37 -20.42
N ARG A 236 5.52 6.14 -21.62
CA ARG A 236 6.40 5.01 -21.85
C ARG A 236 7.84 5.42 -21.57
N ARG A 237 8.58 4.55 -20.90
CA ARG A 237 10.03 4.70 -20.68
C ARG A 237 10.75 3.48 -21.20
N HIS A 238 11.96 3.71 -21.66
CA HIS A 238 12.83 2.68 -22.22
C HIS A 238 14.15 2.69 -21.45
N GLY A 239 14.64 1.51 -21.14
CA GLY A 239 15.93 1.32 -20.49
C GLY A 239 16.61 0.05 -20.99
N VAL A 240 17.83 -0.14 -20.57
CA VAL A 240 18.60 -1.37 -20.81
C VAL A 240 18.86 -2.00 -19.44
N ALA A 241 18.70 -3.32 -19.35
CA ALA A 241 19.12 -4.09 -18.18
C ALA A 241 20.28 -5.01 -18.60
N TYR A 242 21.36 -4.98 -17.82
CA TYR A 242 22.59 -5.71 -18.09
C TYR A 242 22.64 -6.95 -17.21
N ILE A 243 22.60 -8.12 -17.84
CA ILE A 243 22.66 -9.43 -17.19
C ILE A 243 24.08 -9.97 -17.34
N LEU A 244 24.96 -9.60 -16.41
CA LEU A 244 26.31 -10.14 -16.36
C LEU A 244 26.30 -11.40 -15.51
N THR A 245 26.85 -12.48 -16.04
CA THR A 245 26.91 -13.79 -15.37
C THR A 245 28.34 -14.26 -15.17
N ARG A 246 28.54 -14.98 -14.05
CA ARG A 246 29.77 -15.70 -13.74
C ARG A 246 29.37 -17.09 -13.20
N GLY A 247 29.42 -18.09 -14.08
CA GLY A 247 28.85 -19.42 -13.78
C GLY A 247 27.36 -19.30 -13.43
N GLU A 248 26.98 -19.81 -12.26
CA GLU A 248 25.59 -19.75 -11.76
C GLU A 248 25.26 -18.46 -11.01
N ALA A 249 26.13 -17.47 -11.00
CA ALA A 249 25.89 -16.19 -10.32
C ALA A 249 25.55 -15.08 -11.32
N VAL A 250 24.70 -14.13 -10.88
CA VAL A 250 24.29 -12.91 -11.59
C VAL A 250 24.82 -11.72 -10.83
N ALA A 251 25.37 -10.74 -11.53
CA ALA A 251 25.82 -9.48 -10.96
C ALA A 251 24.63 -8.58 -10.63
N LEU A 252 24.49 -8.19 -9.40
CA LEU A 252 23.49 -7.23 -8.91
C LEU A 252 24.17 -5.99 -8.37
N VAL A 253 23.42 -4.87 -8.36
CA VAL A 253 23.85 -3.63 -7.74
C VAL A 253 22.80 -3.16 -6.74
N ARG A 254 23.24 -2.48 -5.67
CA ARG A 254 22.31 -1.82 -4.76
C ARG A 254 21.94 -0.47 -5.33
N ARG A 255 20.64 -0.26 -5.55
CA ARG A 255 20.12 1.02 -6.06
C ARG A 255 20.31 2.13 -5.02
N PRO A 256 20.43 3.39 -5.45
CA PRO A 256 20.49 4.53 -4.54
C PRO A 256 19.35 4.48 -3.51
N PRO A 257 19.57 4.95 -2.29
CA PRO A 257 18.60 4.82 -1.20
C PRO A 257 17.28 5.55 -1.46
N LYS A 258 17.29 6.59 -2.30
CA LYS A 258 16.11 7.37 -2.70
C LYS A 258 15.67 7.02 -4.12
N GLY A 259 14.39 7.27 -4.41
CA GLY A 259 13.80 7.03 -5.73
C GLY A 259 13.15 5.67 -5.89
N LEU A 260 12.76 5.35 -7.13
CA LEU A 260 12.05 4.12 -7.47
C LEU A 260 12.92 2.88 -7.19
N LEU A 261 12.38 1.94 -6.43
CA LEU A 261 13.10 0.73 -5.95
C LEU A 261 14.35 1.07 -5.13
N GLY A 262 14.36 2.22 -4.44
CA GLY A 262 15.50 2.71 -3.67
C GLY A 262 15.98 1.73 -2.60
N GLY A 263 17.31 1.56 -2.50
CA GLY A 263 17.97 0.67 -1.55
C GLY A 263 17.85 -0.82 -1.86
N MET A 264 17.05 -1.22 -2.86
CA MET A 264 16.88 -2.63 -3.24
C MET A 264 18.02 -3.09 -4.15
N LEU A 265 18.26 -4.41 -4.16
CA LEU A 265 19.12 -5.02 -5.16
C LEU A 265 18.39 -5.08 -6.51
N GLY A 266 19.13 -4.90 -7.58
CA GLY A 266 18.62 -5.01 -8.94
C GLY A 266 19.73 -5.27 -9.95
N LEU A 267 19.36 -5.52 -11.20
CA LEU A 267 20.34 -5.55 -12.28
C LEU A 267 20.94 -4.15 -12.48
N PRO A 268 22.21 -4.03 -12.91
CA PRO A 268 22.70 -2.80 -13.51
C PRO A 268 21.78 -2.37 -14.66
N THR A 269 21.40 -1.09 -14.70
CA THR A 269 20.53 -0.56 -15.77
C THR A 269 21.03 0.78 -16.25
N SER A 270 20.75 1.08 -17.50
CA SER A 270 20.83 2.44 -18.04
C SER A 270 19.79 3.36 -17.37
N ASP A 271 19.85 4.66 -17.67
CA ASP A 271 18.76 5.58 -17.39
C ASP A 271 17.47 5.19 -18.13
N TRP A 272 16.33 5.43 -17.49
CA TRP A 272 15.00 5.15 -18.04
C TRP A 272 14.43 6.42 -18.67
N ARG A 273 14.53 6.55 -19.98
CA ARG A 273 14.18 7.72 -20.79
C ARG A 273 12.97 7.50 -21.69
N ALA A 274 12.42 8.57 -22.26
CA ALA A 274 11.26 8.50 -23.16
C ALA A 274 11.61 7.88 -24.52
N ALA A 275 12.82 8.13 -25.02
CA ALA A 275 13.29 7.56 -26.29
C ALA A 275 13.89 6.15 -26.10
N PRO A 276 13.67 5.23 -27.02
CA PRO A 276 14.35 3.93 -27.03
C PRO A 276 15.88 4.09 -27.10
N TRP A 277 16.59 3.10 -26.59
CA TRP A 277 18.05 2.99 -26.68
C TRP A 277 18.44 2.31 -27.98
N SER A 278 19.37 2.87 -28.73
CA SER A 278 20.00 2.21 -29.86
C SER A 278 20.93 1.08 -29.39
N ASP A 279 21.35 0.20 -30.31
CA ASP A 279 22.29 -0.87 -29.99
C ASP A 279 23.67 -0.33 -29.58
N GLU A 280 24.10 0.75 -30.20
CA GLU A 280 25.36 1.41 -29.92
C GLU A 280 25.36 2.07 -28.57
N GLU A 281 24.36 2.91 -28.29
CA GLU A 281 24.17 3.54 -26.98
C GLU A 281 24.08 2.50 -25.85
N ALA A 282 23.30 1.45 -26.04
CA ALA A 282 23.11 0.40 -25.03
C ALA A 282 24.42 -0.35 -24.72
N ARG A 283 25.31 -0.54 -25.70
CA ARG A 283 26.62 -1.15 -25.47
C ARG A 283 27.63 -0.17 -24.89
N ALA A 284 27.56 1.08 -25.27
CA ALA A 284 28.44 2.13 -24.74
C ALA A 284 28.17 2.41 -23.25
N ASP A 285 26.90 2.31 -22.81
CA ASP A 285 26.47 2.50 -21.41
C ASP A 285 26.69 1.25 -20.53
N ALA A 286 27.17 0.15 -21.10
CA ALA A 286 27.33 -1.09 -20.36
C ALA A 286 28.31 -0.96 -19.17
N PRO A 287 28.02 -1.56 -18.01
CA PRO A 287 28.79 -1.36 -16.79
C PRO A 287 30.23 -1.91 -16.85
N VAL A 288 30.49 -2.82 -17.78
CA VAL A 288 31.84 -3.41 -18.02
C VAL A 288 32.04 -3.70 -19.50
N GLN A 289 33.30 -3.72 -19.91
CA GLN A 289 33.69 -4.19 -21.24
C GLN A 289 33.50 -5.71 -21.34
N ALA A 290 32.54 -6.14 -22.14
CA ALA A 290 32.22 -7.55 -22.34
C ALA A 290 31.55 -7.77 -23.69
N ARG A 291 31.43 -9.04 -24.13
CA ARG A 291 30.69 -9.39 -25.36
C ARG A 291 29.18 -9.42 -25.10
N TRP A 292 28.57 -8.23 -25.02
CA TRP A 292 27.14 -8.08 -24.82
C TRP A 292 26.34 -8.60 -26.03
N ARG A 293 25.39 -9.51 -25.76
CA ARG A 293 24.45 -10.05 -26.76
C ARG A 293 23.02 -9.69 -26.35
N SER A 294 22.15 -9.43 -27.31
CA SER A 294 20.73 -9.22 -27.04
C SER A 294 20.11 -10.50 -26.45
N ALA A 295 19.33 -10.32 -25.38
CA ALA A 295 18.62 -11.37 -24.66
C ALA A 295 17.09 -11.12 -24.61
N GLY A 296 16.58 -10.27 -25.51
CA GLY A 296 15.17 -9.94 -25.62
C GLY A 296 14.79 -8.66 -24.91
N GLU A 297 13.50 -8.53 -24.62
CA GLU A 297 12.91 -7.37 -23.94
C GLU A 297 11.88 -7.83 -22.92
N VAL A 298 11.68 -7.02 -21.87
CA VAL A 298 10.58 -7.21 -20.92
C VAL A 298 9.84 -5.91 -20.70
N GLU A 299 8.52 -6.01 -20.63
CA GLU A 299 7.67 -4.89 -20.24
C GLU A 299 7.27 -5.01 -18.77
N HIS A 300 7.28 -3.89 -18.06
CA HIS A 300 6.81 -3.77 -16.69
C HIS A 300 6.00 -2.50 -16.52
N VAL A 301 4.87 -2.60 -15.81
CA VAL A 301 3.97 -1.47 -15.57
C VAL A 301 4.12 -1.01 -14.14
N PHE A 302 4.65 0.21 -13.97
CA PHE A 302 4.64 0.92 -12.69
C PHE A 302 3.36 1.77 -12.55
N THR A 303 3.12 2.31 -11.37
CA THR A 303 1.94 3.14 -11.11
C THR A 303 1.85 4.35 -12.04
N HIS A 304 3.00 4.99 -12.35
CA HIS A 304 3.04 6.26 -13.10
C HIS A 304 3.53 6.15 -14.54
N PHE A 305 4.13 5.04 -14.94
CA PHE A 305 4.64 4.82 -16.30
C PHE A 305 4.74 3.33 -16.63
N SER A 306 4.82 3.00 -17.91
CA SER A 306 5.24 1.68 -18.39
C SER A 306 6.74 1.71 -18.76
N LEU A 307 7.44 0.63 -18.47
CA LEU A 307 8.86 0.47 -18.75
C LEU A 307 9.07 -0.70 -19.70
N THR A 308 9.77 -0.46 -20.79
CA THR A 308 10.34 -1.49 -21.66
C THR A 308 11.83 -1.57 -21.34
N LEU A 309 12.28 -2.70 -20.83
CA LEU A 309 13.70 -2.99 -20.60
C LEU A 309 14.20 -3.92 -21.71
N ARG A 310 15.13 -3.39 -22.49
CA ARG A 310 15.96 -4.20 -23.38
C ARG A 310 16.95 -4.98 -22.53
N LEU A 311 17.14 -6.25 -22.81
CA LEU A 311 18.04 -7.13 -22.07
C LEU A 311 19.32 -7.34 -22.87
N LEU A 312 20.44 -7.02 -22.27
CA LEU A 312 21.77 -7.37 -22.77
C LEU A 312 22.41 -8.36 -21.80
N ARG A 313 22.99 -9.42 -22.34
CA ARG A 313 23.65 -10.47 -21.56
C ARG A 313 25.10 -10.64 -21.98
N ALA A 314 25.97 -10.84 -20.98
CA ALA A 314 27.37 -11.22 -21.17
C ALA A 314 27.85 -12.15 -20.04
N GLU A 315 28.95 -12.85 -20.27
CA GLU A 315 29.74 -13.50 -19.23
C GLU A 315 31.00 -12.67 -18.96
N GLY A 316 31.38 -12.55 -17.69
CA GLY A 316 32.55 -11.77 -17.31
C GLY A 316 32.63 -11.47 -15.85
N GLU A 317 33.60 -10.66 -15.48
CA GLU A 317 33.85 -10.17 -14.14
C GLU A 317 33.51 -8.69 -14.05
N ALA A 318 33.10 -8.24 -12.86
CA ALA A 318 32.88 -6.84 -12.54
C ALA A 318 33.23 -6.56 -11.08
N GLU A 319 33.83 -5.41 -10.83
CA GLU A 319 34.01 -4.87 -9.49
C GLU A 319 32.80 -4.07 -9.05
N GLY A 320 32.60 -3.91 -7.75
CA GLY A 320 31.51 -3.11 -7.20
C GLY A 320 30.11 -3.73 -7.35
N VAL A 321 30.01 -4.98 -7.77
CA VAL A 321 28.74 -5.74 -7.89
C VAL A 321 28.60 -6.77 -6.77
N ILE A 322 27.38 -7.19 -6.53
CA ILE A 322 27.02 -8.25 -5.59
C ILE A 322 26.70 -9.50 -6.42
N TRP A 323 27.59 -10.48 -6.39
CA TRP A 323 27.37 -11.76 -7.06
C TRP A 323 26.35 -12.60 -6.29
N THR A 324 25.19 -12.86 -6.89
CA THR A 324 24.09 -13.59 -6.27
C THR A 324 23.81 -14.86 -7.06
N ALA A 325 23.72 -16.00 -6.39
CA ALA A 325 23.38 -17.26 -7.05
C ALA A 325 21.96 -17.17 -7.65
N ARG A 326 21.76 -17.81 -8.82
CA ARG A 326 20.45 -17.77 -9.52
C ARG A 326 19.29 -18.27 -8.66
N ARG A 327 19.51 -19.20 -7.74
CA ARG A 327 18.49 -19.69 -6.80
C ARG A 327 18.08 -18.66 -5.75
N ASP A 328 18.88 -17.63 -5.51
CA ASP A 328 18.67 -16.64 -4.45
C ASP A 328 18.11 -15.31 -4.96
N ILE A 329 17.76 -15.22 -6.24
CA ILE A 329 17.25 -13.98 -6.87
C ILE A 329 15.75 -13.74 -6.62
N GLU A 330 15.04 -14.64 -5.99
CA GLU A 330 13.57 -14.52 -5.75
C GLU A 330 13.19 -13.29 -4.94
N ALA A 331 14.11 -12.74 -4.16
CA ALA A 331 13.91 -11.51 -3.40
C ALA A 331 14.04 -10.21 -4.23
N LEU A 332 14.39 -10.33 -5.54
CA LEU A 332 14.48 -9.16 -6.42
C LEU A 332 13.11 -8.52 -6.66
N PRO A 333 13.06 -7.18 -6.89
CA PRO A 333 11.89 -6.53 -7.44
C PRO A 333 11.40 -7.23 -8.69
N SER A 334 10.08 -7.35 -8.85
CA SER A 334 9.44 -8.13 -9.93
C SER A 334 9.91 -7.75 -11.33
N VAL A 335 10.26 -6.50 -11.57
CA VAL A 335 10.83 -6.03 -12.86
C VAL A 335 12.17 -6.68 -13.16
N PHE A 336 13.06 -6.78 -12.16
CA PHE A 336 14.39 -7.38 -12.34
C PHE A 336 14.32 -8.90 -12.32
N LEU A 337 13.48 -9.47 -11.48
CA LEU A 337 13.21 -10.91 -11.48
C LEU A 337 12.72 -11.37 -12.88
N LYS A 338 11.76 -10.64 -13.44
CA LYS A 338 11.25 -10.88 -14.79
C LYS A 338 12.37 -10.76 -15.85
N ALA A 339 13.22 -9.74 -15.73
CA ALA A 339 14.33 -9.52 -16.66
C ALA A 339 15.38 -10.64 -16.58
N VAL A 340 15.77 -11.08 -15.37
CA VAL A 340 16.73 -12.19 -15.21
C VAL A 340 16.15 -13.49 -15.77
N ARG A 341 14.91 -13.81 -15.44
CA ARG A 341 14.23 -15.02 -15.93
C ARG A 341 14.14 -15.02 -17.45
N ALA A 342 13.70 -13.93 -18.08
CA ALA A 342 13.61 -13.81 -19.52
C ALA A 342 14.98 -13.88 -20.21
N GLY A 343 15.98 -13.17 -19.68
CA GLY A 343 17.31 -13.11 -20.30
C GLY A 343 18.16 -14.38 -20.12
N LEU A 344 17.78 -15.27 -19.19
CA LEU A 344 18.45 -16.55 -18.95
C LEU A 344 17.65 -17.77 -19.39
N SER A 345 16.39 -17.62 -19.87
CA SER A 345 15.51 -18.74 -20.28
C SER A 345 16.04 -19.57 -21.44
N ASN A 346 17.02 -19.09 -22.20
CA ASN A 346 17.64 -19.87 -23.31
C ASN A 346 18.81 -20.74 -22.83
N LEU A 347 18.91 -21.04 -21.53
CA LEU A 347 19.94 -21.91 -20.94
C LEU A 347 19.34 -23.11 -20.16
N LEU A 348 18.03 -23.32 -20.29
CA LEU A 348 17.33 -24.50 -19.79
C LEU A 348 16.99 -25.45 -20.94
#